data_419c6c589f5f043f55a2692333f49ea3
#
_entry.id   419c6c589f5f043f55a2692333f49ea3
#
_cell.length_a   1.000
_cell.length_b   1.000
_cell.length_c   1.000
_cell.angle_alpha   90.00
_cell.angle_beta   90.00
_cell.angle_gamma   90.00
#
_symmetry.space_group_name_H-M   'P 1'
#
loop_
_entity.id
_entity.type
_entity.pdbx_description
1 polymer ?
#
loop_
_entity_poly.entity_id
_entity_poly.type
_entity_poly.pdbx_seq_one_letter_code
_entity_poly.pdbx_strand_id
1 'polypeptide(L)'
;MNRRKNTIRKQFTISYVFLILLSTVLLNIVQFCQIYKYTKDQQQNEIEKEFIQTKNNIQTVLSQINTIRCQAIEVVLNSNEYLKYGEKGYLYSCKEIEKNFQTLRRSGTYIADISWIDTAGRISSTNEIVRKDRFYDNPCMKDLRESKENIVYTGLYDRS
;
A
#
# COMPACT_ATOMS: atom_id res chain seq x y z
N MET A 1 -15.65 -16.36 -82.67
CA MET A 1 -15.67 -17.35 -81.54
C MET A 1 -14.73 -17.02 -80.41
N ASN A 2 -13.79 -16.10 -80.48
CA ASN A 2 -12.80 -15.75 -79.41
C ASN A 2 -13.32 -14.82 -78.31
N ARG A 3 -14.33 -14.00 -78.55
CA ARG A 3 -14.82 -13.05 -77.51
C ARG A 3 -15.48 -13.74 -76.30
N ARG A 4 -16.23 -14.81 -76.48
CA ARG A 4 -16.90 -15.56 -75.41
C ARG A 4 -15.91 -16.31 -74.45
N LYS A 5 -14.84 -16.87 -75.02
CA LYS A 5 -13.79 -17.53 -74.25
C LYS A 5 -13.05 -16.55 -73.31
N ASN A 6 -12.79 -15.33 -73.73
CA ASN A 6 -12.16 -14.29 -72.90
C ASN A 6 -13.07 -13.80 -71.74
N THR A 7 -14.38 -13.75 -71.99
CA THR A 7 -15.33 -13.34 -70.90
C THR A 7 -15.45 -14.39 -69.83
N ILE A 8 -15.53 -15.66 -70.20
CA ILE A 8 -15.57 -16.76 -69.21
C ILE A 8 -14.27 -16.84 -68.38
N ARG A 9 -13.11 -16.70 -69.04
CA ARG A 9 -11.81 -16.68 -68.33
C ARG A 9 -11.69 -15.52 -67.34
N LYS A 10 -12.15 -14.32 -67.67
CA LYS A 10 -12.20 -13.16 -66.79
C LYS A 10 -13.12 -13.39 -65.58
N GLN A 11 -14.29 -13.97 -65.81
CA GLN A 11 -15.21 -14.28 -64.71
C GLN A 11 -14.63 -15.28 -63.73
N PHE A 12 -13.98 -16.35 -64.20
CA PHE A 12 -13.31 -17.31 -63.36
C PHE A 12 -12.17 -16.69 -62.53
N THR A 13 -11.36 -15.83 -63.16
CA THR A 13 -10.26 -15.14 -62.48
C THR A 13 -10.79 -14.22 -61.37
N ILE A 14 -11.84 -13.43 -61.68
CA ILE A 14 -12.47 -12.54 -60.69
C ILE A 14 -13.06 -13.33 -59.51
N SER A 15 -13.77 -14.41 -59.80
CA SER A 15 -14.35 -15.28 -58.75
C SER A 15 -13.28 -15.92 -57.86
N TYR A 16 -12.18 -16.34 -58.47
CA TYR A 16 -11.06 -16.93 -57.72
C TYR A 16 -10.36 -15.89 -56.80
N VAL A 17 -10.10 -14.68 -57.33
CA VAL A 17 -9.54 -13.57 -56.57
C VAL A 17 -10.47 -13.18 -55.41
N PHE A 18 -11.77 -13.12 -55.67
CA PHE A 18 -12.75 -12.80 -54.62
C PHE A 18 -12.80 -13.88 -53.53
N LEU A 19 -12.68 -15.13 -53.90
CA LEU A 19 -12.67 -16.25 -52.95
C LEU A 19 -11.42 -16.23 -52.04
N ILE A 20 -10.26 -15.88 -52.60
CA ILE A 20 -9.01 -15.70 -51.83
C ILE A 20 -9.15 -14.51 -50.89
N LEU A 21 -9.66 -13.36 -51.38
CA LEU A 21 -9.87 -12.20 -50.54
C LEU A 21 -10.82 -12.47 -49.39
N LEU A 22 -11.94 -13.15 -49.65
CA LEU A 22 -12.92 -13.51 -48.64
C LEU A 22 -12.32 -14.43 -47.55
N SER A 23 -11.57 -15.45 -47.98
CA SER A 23 -10.92 -16.37 -47.03
C SER A 23 -9.87 -15.66 -46.17
N THR A 24 -9.10 -14.72 -46.75
CA THR A 24 -8.11 -13.92 -46.04
C THR A 24 -8.77 -13.00 -45.01
N VAL A 25 -9.87 -12.36 -45.36
CA VAL A 25 -10.63 -11.51 -44.41
C VAL A 25 -11.19 -12.33 -43.25
N LEU A 26 -11.78 -13.49 -43.53
CA LEU A 26 -12.30 -14.38 -42.47
C LEU A 26 -11.19 -14.84 -41.53
N LEU A 27 -10.04 -15.22 -42.07
CA LEU A 27 -8.88 -15.63 -41.24
C LEU A 27 -8.42 -14.49 -40.34
N ASN A 28 -8.32 -13.28 -40.86
CA ASN A 28 -7.93 -12.09 -40.08
C ASN A 28 -8.94 -11.79 -38.96
N ILE A 29 -10.24 -11.93 -39.21
CA ILE A 29 -11.27 -11.72 -38.19
C ILE A 29 -11.12 -12.75 -37.06
N VAL A 30 -10.91 -14.01 -37.39
CA VAL A 30 -10.73 -15.08 -36.39
C VAL A 30 -9.47 -14.81 -35.54
N GLN A 31 -8.36 -14.46 -36.18
CA GLN A 31 -7.12 -14.14 -35.46
C GLN A 31 -7.30 -12.91 -34.57
N PHE A 32 -7.96 -11.88 -35.03
CA PHE A 32 -8.24 -10.68 -34.23
C PHE A 32 -9.07 -11.02 -32.98
N CYS A 33 -10.12 -11.82 -33.12
CA CYS A 33 -10.94 -12.26 -32.01
C CYS A 33 -10.14 -13.08 -30.98
N GLN A 34 -9.25 -13.96 -31.44
CA GLN A 34 -8.39 -14.76 -30.57
C GLN A 34 -7.39 -13.88 -29.81
N ILE A 35 -6.71 -12.98 -30.50
CA ILE A 35 -5.75 -12.04 -29.89
C ILE A 35 -6.46 -11.15 -28.88
N TYR A 36 -7.62 -10.61 -29.21
CA TYR A 36 -8.40 -9.76 -28.32
C TYR A 36 -8.78 -10.50 -27.02
N LYS A 37 -9.29 -11.72 -27.15
CA LYS A 37 -9.64 -12.55 -26.00
C LYS A 37 -8.40 -12.84 -25.13
N TYR A 38 -7.32 -13.28 -25.75
CA TYR A 38 -6.08 -13.59 -25.05
C TYR A 38 -5.51 -12.37 -24.30
N THR A 39 -5.48 -11.20 -24.97
CA THR A 39 -4.98 -9.97 -24.35
C THR A 39 -5.84 -9.54 -23.17
N LYS A 40 -7.17 -9.66 -23.29
CA LYS A 40 -8.10 -9.33 -22.20
C LYS A 40 -7.90 -10.25 -21.00
N ASP A 41 -7.80 -11.55 -21.23
CA ASP A 41 -7.60 -12.55 -20.16
C ASP A 41 -6.23 -12.33 -19.48
N GLN A 42 -5.20 -12.00 -20.24
CA GLN A 42 -3.87 -11.69 -19.70
C GLN A 42 -3.88 -10.43 -18.84
N GLN A 43 -4.49 -9.34 -19.33
CA GLN A 43 -4.61 -8.10 -18.54
C GLN A 43 -5.38 -8.32 -17.24
N GLN A 44 -6.44 -9.10 -17.26
CA GLN A 44 -7.22 -9.40 -16.06
C GLN A 44 -6.39 -10.20 -15.06
N ASN A 45 -5.63 -11.17 -15.50
CA ASN A 45 -4.73 -11.95 -14.65
C ASN A 45 -3.58 -11.11 -14.06
N GLU A 46 -3.05 -10.17 -14.84
CA GLU A 46 -2.01 -9.24 -14.35
C GLU A 46 -2.56 -8.31 -13.26
N ILE A 47 -3.72 -7.70 -13.47
CA ILE A 47 -4.39 -6.86 -12.47
C ILE A 47 -4.67 -7.63 -11.19
N GLU A 48 -5.15 -8.87 -11.30
CA GLU A 48 -5.40 -9.71 -10.12
C GLU A 48 -4.11 -10.02 -9.34
N LYS A 49 -3.03 -10.34 -10.04
CA LYS A 49 -1.71 -10.54 -9.42
C LYS A 49 -1.20 -9.29 -8.71
N GLU A 50 -1.28 -8.12 -9.36
CA GLU A 50 -0.88 -6.85 -8.76
C GLU A 50 -1.72 -6.51 -7.52
N PHE A 51 -3.02 -6.77 -7.57
CA PHE A 51 -3.92 -6.57 -6.44
C PHE A 51 -3.54 -7.47 -5.26
N ILE A 52 -3.29 -8.76 -5.50
CA ILE A 52 -2.86 -9.71 -4.46
C ILE A 52 -1.51 -9.27 -3.87
N GLN A 53 -0.56 -8.87 -4.70
CA GLN A 53 0.75 -8.40 -4.25
C GLN A 53 0.63 -7.13 -3.39
N THR A 54 -0.18 -6.17 -3.82
CA THR A 54 -0.44 -4.95 -3.06
C THR A 54 -1.09 -5.25 -1.72
N LYS A 55 -2.10 -6.13 -1.70
CA LYS A 55 -2.74 -6.58 -0.46
C LYS A 55 -1.72 -7.20 0.50
N ASN A 56 -0.86 -8.09 0.02
CA ASN A 56 0.16 -8.75 0.83
C ASN A 56 1.18 -7.74 1.38
N ASN A 57 1.58 -6.77 0.57
CA ASN A 57 2.49 -5.69 1.00
C ASN A 57 1.85 -4.87 2.14
N ILE A 58 0.58 -4.48 2.00
CA ILE A 58 -0.15 -3.75 3.04
C ILE A 58 -0.23 -4.58 4.33
N GLN A 59 -0.57 -5.87 4.23
CA GLN A 59 -0.63 -6.75 5.39
C GLN A 59 0.73 -6.88 6.09
N THR A 60 1.81 -6.96 5.33
CA THR A 60 3.18 -7.01 5.87
C THR A 60 3.51 -5.72 6.63
N VAL A 61 3.21 -4.55 6.06
CA VAL A 61 3.43 -3.25 6.71
C VAL A 61 2.63 -3.14 8.01
N LEU A 62 1.34 -3.50 7.97
CA LEU A 62 0.49 -3.48 9.17
C LEU A 62 0.99 -4.44 10.25
N SER A 63 1.47 -5.62 9.88
CA SER A 63 2.06 -6.57 10.81
C SER A 63 3.32 -6.02 11.47
N GLN A 64 4.20 -5.36 10.72
CA GLN A 64 5.39 -4.72 11.24
C GLN A 64 5.05 -3.59 12.21
N ILE A 65 4.11 -2.72 11.84
CA ILE A 65 3.62 -1.64 12.71
C ILE A 65 3.08 -2.21 14.03
N ASN A 66 2.29 -3.26 13.95
CA ASN A 66 1.72 -3.91 15.13
C ASN A 66 2.81 -4.52 16.05
N THR A 67 3.83 -5.15 15.46
CA THR A 67 4.98 -5.69 16.20
C THR A 67 5.72 -4.57 16.93
N ILE A 68 6.05 -3.48 16.25
CA ILE A 68 6.77 -2.35 16.86
C ILE A 68 5.91 -1.69 17.95
N ARG A 69 4.60 -1.59 17.75
CA ARG A 69 3.68 -1.12 18.77
C ARG A 69 3.74 -1.98 20.04
N CYS A 70 3.67 -3.30 19.91
CA CYS A 70 3.76 -4.20 21.06
C CYS A 70 5.10 -4.04 21.78
N GLN A 71 6.19 -3.96 21.06
CA GLN A 71 7.52 -3.72 21.62
C GLN A 71 7.61 -2.35 22.33
N ALA A 72 7.03 -1.29 21.74
CA ALA A 72 7.00 0.02 22.37
C ALA A 72 6.21 0.01 23.70
N ILE A 73 5.08 -0.68 23.76
CA ILE A 73 4.30 -0.86 24.98
C ILE A 73 5.13 -1.61 26.03
N GLU A 74 5.81 -2.67 25.65
CA GLU A 74 6.65 -3.45 26.55
C GLU A 74 7.80 -2.59 27.13
N VAL A 75 8.44 -1.76 26.30
CA VAL A 75 9.46 -0.81 26.77
C VAL A 75 8.91 0.13 27.83
N VAL A 76 7.72 0.68 27.62
CA VAL A 76 7.09 1.59 28.60
C VAL A 76 6.76 0.86 29.89
N LEU A 77 6.18 -0.35 29.79
CA LEU A 77 5.83 -1.15 30.99
C LEU A 77 7.06 -1.51 31.81
N ASN A 78 8.13 -1.94 31.14
CA ASN A 78 9.39 -2.31 31.83
C ASN A 78 10.05 -1.08 32.46
N SER A 79 9.98 0.07 31.82
CA SER A 79 10.54 1.33 32.31
C SER A 79 9.78 1.89 33.53
N ASN A 80 8.52 1.51 33.71
CA ASN A 80 7.72 1.92 34.88
C ASN A 80 8.29 1.45 36.23
N GLU A 81 9.11 0.42 36.24
CA GLU A 81 9.79 -0.01 37.48
C GLU A 81 10.67 1.07 38.09
N TYR A 82 11.26 1.94 37.28
CA TYR A 82 12.11 3.04 37.74
C TYR A 82 11.32 4.17 38.41
N LEU A 83 10.01 4.28 38.16
CA LEU A 83 9.15 5.29 38.79
C LEU A 83 9.10 5.16 40.35
N LYS A 84 9.40 3.99 40.86
CA LYS A 84 9.49 3.74 42.30
C LYS A 84 10.57 4.58 43.04
N TYR A 85 11.54 5.10 42.29
CA TYR A 85 12.66 5.89 42.79
C TYR A 85 12.44 7.39 42.76
N GLY A 86 11.19 7.85 42.62
CA GLY A 86 10.83 9.26 42.60
C GLY A 86 11.30 10.00 41.34
N GLU A 87 11.62 11.28 41.48
CA GLU A 87 11.93 12.17 40.36
C GLU A 87 13.16 11.74 39.57
N LYS A 88 14.20 11.23 40.25
CA LYS A 88 15.39 10.66 39.57
C LYS A 88 15.07 9.42 38.76
N GLY A 89 14.22 8.55 39.29
CA GLY A 89 13.76 7.36 38.63
C GLY A 89 12.93 7.70 37.40
N TYR A 90 12.08 8.70 37.48
CA TYR A 90 11.31 9.21 36.33
C TYR A 90 12.21 9.69 35.19
N LEU A 91 13.22 10.51 35.46
CA LEU A 91 14.15 10.98 34.47
C LEU A 91 14.93 9.84 33.81
N TYR A 92 15.32 8.85 34.58
CA TYR A 92 15.98 7.65 34.05
C TYR A 92 15.05 6.85 33.14
N SER A 93 13.80 6.61 33.60
CA SER A 93 12.77 5.95 32.79
C SER A 93 12.54 6.64 31.46
N CYS A 94 12.41 7.97 31.43
CA CYS A 94 12.24 8.73 30.20
C CYS A 94 13.41 8.55 29.23
N LYS A 95 14.65 8.59 29.71
CA LYS A 95 15.83 8.39 28.89
C LYS A 95 15.91 6.96 28.33
N GLU A 96 15.55 5.98 29.12
CA GLU A 96 15.56 4.58 28.68
C GLU A 96 14.48 4.32 27.63
N ILE A 97 13.26 4.87 27.82
CA ILE A 97 12.18 4.82 26.83
C ILE A 97 12.63 5.48 25.52
N GLU A 98 13.20 6.68 25.59
CA GLU A 98 13.66 7.42 24.41
C GLU A 98 14.71 6.62 23.63
N LYS A 99 15.72 6.09 24.31
CA LYS A 99 16.76 5.26 23.70
C LYS A 99 16.21 4.02 23.00
N ASN A 100 15.29 3.32 23.65
CA ASN A 100 14.68 2.13 23.10
C ASN A 100 13.74 2.47 21.92
N PHE A 101 12.99 3.57 22.00
CA PHE A 101 12.15 4.05 20.91
C PHE A 101 12.97 4.45 19.67
N GLN A 102 14.13 5.07 19.87
CA GLN A 102 15.04 5.36 18.76
C GLN A 102 15.52 4.07 18.08
N THR A 103 15.79 3.02 18.86
CA THR A 103 16.17 1.72 18.31
C THR A 103 15.02 1.08 17.55
N LEU A 104 13.82 1.08 18.10
CA LEU A 104 12.61 0.57 17.42
C LEU A 104 12.29 1.32 16.13
N ARG A 105 12.40 2.66 16.16
CA ARG A 105 12.22 3.47 14.95
C ARG A 105 13.20 3.09 13.85
N ARG A 106 14.47 2.86 14.20
CA ARG A 106 15.51 2.46 13.22
C ARG A 106 15.29 1.06 12.65
N SER A 107 14.65 0.17 13.41
CA SER A 107 14.33 -1.19 12.95
C SER A 107 13.12 -1.23 12.00
N GLY A 108 12.26 -0.22 12.05
CA GLY A 108 11.03 -0.16 11.23
C GLY A 108 11.20 0.74 10.00
N THR A 109 11.18 0.14 8.80
CA THR A 109 11.35 0.86 7.53
C THR A 109 10.27 1.93 7.29
N TYR A 110 9.07 1.72 7.84
CA TYR A 110 7.89 2.56 7.58
C TYR A 110 7.52 3.47 8.77
N ILE A 111 8.33 3.53 9.80
CA ILE A 111 8.06 4.31 11.01
C ILE A 111 8.87 5.60 10.99
N ALA A 112 8.17 6.71 10.85
CA ALA A 112 8.79 8.04 10.86
C ALA A 112 9.12 8.50 12.28
N ASP A 113 8.22 8.22 13.24
CA ASP A 113 8.35 8.64 14.63
C ASP A 113 7.60 7.71 15.58
N ILE A 114 8.10 7.60 16.81
CA ILE A 114 7.43 6.97 17.94
C ILE A 114 7.41 7.98 19.07
N SER A 115 6.22 8.37 19.51
CA SER A 115 6.03 9.32 20.59
C SER A 115 5.31 8.66 21.76
N TRP A 116 5.71 9.02 22.96
CA TRP A 116 5.09 8.59 24.20
C TRP A 116 4.62 9.80 25.01
N ILE A 117 3.45 9.67 25.62
CA ILE A 117 2.84 10.72 26.43
C ILE A 117 2.49 10.14 27.78
N ASP A 118 2.94 10.77 28.84
CA ASP A 118 2.57 10.37 30.19
C ASP A 118 1.21 10.96 30.61
N THR A 119 0.72 10.52 31.75
CA THR A 119 -0.56 10.99 32.32
C THR A 119 -0.54 12.48 32.71
N ALA A 120 0.64 13.07 32.86
CA ALA A 120 0.81 14.51 33.13
C ALA A 120 0.93 15.33 31.82
N GLY A 121 0.77 14.70 30.65
CA GLY A 121 0.84 15.36 29.35
C GLY A 121 2.25 15.69 28.88
N ARG A 122 3.29 15.09 29.47
CA ARG A 122 4.67 15.27 29.04
C ARG A 122 4.93 14.32 27.87
N ILE A 123 5.58 14.85 26.83
CA ILE A 123 5.81 14.14 25.58
C ILE A 123 7.29 13.80 25.47
N SER A 124 7.58 12.54 25.14
CA SER A 124 8.87 12.09 24.67
C SER A 124 8.71 11.55 23.25
N SER A 125 9.54 12.01 22.32
CA SER A 125 9.47 11.65 20.91
C SER A 125 10.85 11.33 20.38
N THR A 126 10.92 10.40 19.41
CA THR A 126 12.16 10.09 18.69
C THR A 126 12.50 11.14 17.65
N ASN A 127 11.60 12.08 17.40
CA ASN A 127 11.81 13.20 16.50
C ASN A 127 11.72 14.52 17.27
N GLU A 128 12.80 15.31 17.30
CA GLU A 128 12.89 16.57 18.05
C GLU A 128 11.89 17.65 17.59
N ILE A 129 11.21 17.45 16.46
CA ILE A 129 10.36 18.46 15.80
C ILE A 129 8.94 18.50 16.40
N VAL A 130 8.57 17.59 17.31
CA VAL A 130 7.22 17.59 17.90
C VAL A 130 7.12 18.71 18.93
N ARG A 131 6.55 19.84 18.54
CA ARG A 131 6.23 20.95 19.46
C ARG A 131 5.11 20.52 20.40
N LYS A 132 5.37 20.60 21.69
CA LYS A 132 4.46 20.20 22.78
C LYS A 132 3.08 20.87 22.72
N ASP A 133 3.04 22.13 22.29
CA ASP A 133 1.87 23.02 22.23
C ASP A 133 0.85 22.63 21.13
N ARG A 134 1.28 21.93 20.09
CA ARG A 134 0.39 21.52 18.99
C ARG A 134 -0.08 20.06 19.06
N PHE A 135 0.45 19.28 20.00
CA PHE A 135 0.14 17.85 20.05
C PHE A 135 -1.30 17.57 20.47
N TYR A 136 -1.81 18.37 21.43
CA TYR A 136 -3.19 18.20 21.93
C TYR A 136 -4.26 18.64 20.95
N ASP A 137 -3.91 19.56 20.05
CA ASP A 137 -4.79 20.06 18.98
C ASP A 137 -4.72 19.21 17.72
N ASN A 138 -3.84 18.20 17.71
CA ASN A 138 -3.72 17.29 16.58
C ASN A 138 -5.00 16.46 16.41
N PRO A 139 -5.59 16.40 15.20
CA PRO A 139 -6.78 15.59 14.91
C PRO A 139 -6.65 14.13 15.37
N CYS A 140 -5.46 13.51 15.25
CA CYS A 140 -5.20 12.16 15.73
C CYS A 140 -5.46 12.00 17.23
N MET A 141 -5.13 13.01 18.05
CA MET A 141 -5.38 12.96 19.48
C MET A 141 -6.85 13.14 19.81
N LYS A 142 -7.58 13.90 19.01
CA LYS A 142 -9.03 14.02 19.14
C LYS A 142 -9.70 12.68 18.83
N ASP A 143 -9.34 12.06 17.71
CA ASP A 143 -9.85 10.75 17.31
C ASP A 143 -9.58 9.69 18.38
N LEU A 144 -8.37 9.69 18.97
CA LEU A 144 -8.01 8.77 20.03
C LEU A 144 -8.84 8.97 21.31
N ARG A 145 -9.15 10.23 21.68
CA ARG A 145 -9.97 10.55 22.87
C ARG A 145 -11.45 10.21 22.67
N GLU A 146 -11.96 10.40 21.46
CA GLU A 146 -13.35 10.12 21.10
C GLU A 146 -13.60 8.64 20.81
N SER A 147 -12.55 7.89 20.49
CA SER A 147 -12.64 6.45 20.25
C SER A 147 -12.81 5.67 21.55
N LYS A 148 -13.66 4.65 21.50
CA LYS A 148 -13.78 3.63 22.56
C LYS A 148 -12.72 2.52 22.42
N GLU A 149 -11.94 2.58 21.36
CA GLU A 149 -10.91 1.57 21.04
C GLU A 149 -9.57 1.96 21.66
N ASN A 150 -8.79 0.97 22.07
CA ASN A 150 -7.43 1.18 22.57
C ASN A 150 -6.43 1.54 21.46
N ILE A 151 -6.84 1.45 20.22
CA ILE A 151 -6.01 1.71 19.04
C ILE A 151 -6.85 2.40 17.99
N VAL A 152 -6.35 3.51 17.49
CA VAL A 152 -6.96 4.26 16.39
C VAL A 152 -5.95 4.36 15.24
N TYR A 153 -6.37 3.94 14.05
CA TYR A 153 -5.64 4.19 12.82
C TYR A 153 -6.22 5.45 12.18
N THR A 154 -5.39 6.46 12.08
CA THR A 154 -5.79 7.72 11.47
C THR A 154 -5.16 7.89 10.09
N GLY A 155 -5.77 8.69 9.22
CA GLY A 155 -5.23 9.02 7.91
C GLY A 155 -4.02 9.94 7.96
N LEU A 156 -3.58 10.40 6.80
CA LEU A 156 -2.52 11.41 6.68
C LEU A 156 -3.11 12.76 7.12
N TYR A 157 -2.53 13.35 8.16
CA TYR A 157 -2.81 14.71 8.57
C TYR A 157 -1.69 15.63 8.08
N ASP A 158 -2.07 16.75 7.50
CA ASP A 158 -1.11 17.77 7.13
C ASP A 158 -0.47 18.35 8.40
N ARG A 159 0.85 18.36 8.45
CA ARG A 159 1.64 18.89 9.57
C ARG A 159 1.96 20.38 9.39
N SER A 160 1.19 21.08 8.52
CA SER A 160 1.38 22.52 8.28
C SER A 160 1.19 23.36 9.53
#